data_5340ecde520c494b8602c0a60e1424b7
#
_entry.id   5340ecde520c494b8602c0a60e1424b7
#
_cell.length_a   1.000
_cell.length_b   1.000
_cell.length_c   1.000
_cell.angle_alpha   90.00
_cell.angle_beta   90.00
_cell.angle_gamma   90.00
#
_symmetry.space_group_name_H-M   'P 1'
#
loop_
_entity.id
_entity.type
_entity.pdbx_description
1 polymer ?
#
loop_
_entity_poly.entity_id
_entity_poly.type
_entity_poly.pdbx_seq_one_letter_code
_entity_poly.pdbx_strand_id
1 'polypeptide(L)'
;VLGALGAVIRFGEAADLPLDSDLVVVSPGIRPSAPVIAPALAREIPIWGELELAWRLRRGPTDAPWLCVTGTNGKTTVTLMLESMLTASGARAVSAGNIGVPLVDVIMHDDVEVIAVEVGAPQLPFVTSMSPWSAVCLNIADDHIDHFGSVEQYVNTKERIYRHTRHSAIYSVDNDVTR
;
A
#
# COMPACT_ATOMS: atom_id res chain seq x y z
N VAL A 1 -14.57 11.16 19.11
CA VAL A 1 -13.20 10.77 19.49
C VAL A 1 -12.20 11.72 18.84
N LEU A 2 -12.11 11.82 17.50
CA LEU A 2 -11.11 12.64 16.80
C LEU A 2 -11.14 14.12 17.19
N GLY A 3 -12.34 14.73 17.32
CA GLY A 3 -12.48 16.12 17.75
C GLY A 3 -11.93 16.38 19.17
N ALA A 4 -12.07 15.39 20.07
CA ALA A 4 -11.49 15.47 21.41
C ALA A 4 -9.96 15.43 21.42
N LEU A 5 -9.35 14.95 20.34
CA LEU A 5 -7.91 14.95 20.11
C LEU A 5 -7.42 16.19 19.35
N GLY A 6 -8.27 17.19 19.17
CA GLY A 6 -7.92 18.44 18.48
C GLY A 6 -8.10 18.40 16.96
N ALA A 7 -8.64 17.31 16.39
CA ALA A 7 -8.85 17.22 14.96
C ALA A 7 -10.03 18.11 14.52
N VAL A 8 -9.83 18.86 13.43
CA VAL A 8 -10.89 19.57 12.73
C VAL A 8 -11.52 18.65 11.71
N ILE A 9 -12.81 18.34 11.89
CA ILE A 9 -13.55 17.45 10.99
C ILE A 9 -14.31 18.28 9.98
N ARG A 10 -14.11 18.01 8.70
CA ARG A 10 -14.83 18.62 7.58
C ARG A 10 -15.54 17.53 6.79
N PHE A 11 -16.79 17.79 6.40
CA PHE A 11 -17.60 16.88 5.60
C PHE A 11 -17.84 17.48 4.21
N GLY A 12 -18.00 16.61 3.23
CA GLY A 12 -18.25 16.98 1.84
C GLY A 12 -16.97 17.00 0.99
N GLU A 13 -17.11 17.44 -0.24
CA GLU A 13 -16.01 17.56 -1.20
C GLU A 13 -15.19 18.84 -0.94
N ALA A 14 -14.53 18.90 0.18
CA ALA A 14 -13.65 20.03 0.46
C ALA A 14 -12.34 19.86 -0.32
N ALA A 15 -12.17 20.65 -1.37
CA ALA A 15 -10.91 20.78 -2.09
C ALA A 15 -9.89 21.65 -1.33
N ASP A 16 -10.31 22.28 -0.24
CA ASP A 16 -9.50 23.25 0.48
C ASP A 16 -8.52 22.55 1.42
N LEU A 17 -7.32 22.43 0.94
CA LEU A 17 -6.19 22.02 1.77
C LEU A 17 -5.80 23.20 2.70
N PRO A 18 -5.76 23.02 4.03
CA PRO A 18 -5.34 24.07 4.96
C PRO A 18 -3.97 24.64 4.57
N LEU A 19 -3.77 25.96 4.78
CA LEU A 19 -2.56 26.65 4.33
C LEU A 19 -1.30 26.18 5.08
N ASP A 20 -1.47 25.68 6.28
CA ASP A 20 -0.42 25.18 7.19
C ASP A 20 -0.22 23.66 7.11
N SER A 21 -0.72 23.00 6.05
CA SER A 21 -0.54 21.56 5.87
C SER A 21 0.89 21.24 5.43
N ASP A 22 1.54 20.33 6.15
CA ASP A 22 2.89 19.80 5.85
C ASP A 22 2.83 18.40 5.20
N LEU A 23 1.72 17.71 5.33
CA LEU A 23 1.52 16.35 4.84
C LEU A 23 0.06 16.08 4.53
N VAL A 24 -0.21 15.37 3.45
CA VAL A 24 -1.52 14.81 3.13
C VAL A 24 -1.43 13.29 3.23
N VAL A 25 -2.29 12.69 4.06
CA VAL A 25 -2.44 11.23 4.14
C VAL A 25 -3.78 10.85 3.54
N VAL A 26 -3.77 9.94 2.57
CA VAL A 26 -4.97 9.55 1.83
C VAL A 26 -5.39 8.12 2.11
N SER A 27 -6.69 7.90 2.19
CA SER A 27 -7.29 6.56 2.19
C SER A 27 -7.06 5.84 0.86
N PRO A 28 -7.03 4.50 0.84
CA PRO A 28 -6.87 3.71 -0.39
C PRO A 28 -7.91 3.98 -1.48
N GLY A 29 -9.12 4.42 -1.10
CA GLY A 29 -10.19 4.78 -2.05
C GLY A 29 -10.03 6.15 -2.73
N ILE A 30 -9.09 6.98 -2.30
CA ILE A 30 -8.86 8.30 -2.90
C ILE A 30 -8.10 8.12 -4.22
N ARG A 31 -8.68 8.65 -5.29
CA ARG A 31 -8.06 8.62 -6.61
C ARG A 31 -6.99 9.70 -6.75
N PRO A 32 -5.94 9.49 -7.58
CA PRO A 32 -4.96 10.55 -7.89
C PRO A 32 -5.59 11.83 -8.48
N SER A 33 -6.80 11.73 -9.04
CA SER A 33 -7.57 12.87 -9.56
C SER A 33 -8.45 13.57 -8.51
N ALA A 34 -8.41 13.15 -7.24
CA ALA A 34 -9.22 13.76 -6.20
C ALA A 34 -8.85 15.25 -6.00
N PRO A 35 -9.84 16.13 -5.71
CA PRO A 35 -9.62 17.57 -5.64
C PRO A 35 -8.50 18.03 -4.68
N VAL A 36 -8.26 17.28 -3.61
CA VAL A 36 -7.21 17.58 -2.61
C VAL A 36 -5.78 17.33 -3.16
N ILE A 37 -5.64 16.49 -4.19
CA ILE A 37 -4.32 16.06 -4.70
C ILE A 37 -3.62 17.19 -5.47
N ALA A 38 -4.32 17.86 -6.39
CA ALA A 38 -3.73 18.90 -7.21
C ALA A 38 -3.19 20.09 -6.39
N PRO A 39 -3.92 20.64 -5.40
CA PRO A 39 -3.40 21.67 -4.51
C PRO A 39 -2.19 21.22 -3.68
N ALA A 40 -2.17 19.97 -3.23
CA ALA A 40 -1.03 19.43 -2.48
C ALA A 40 0.21 19.35 -3.36
N LEU A 41 0.08 18.85 -4.59
CA LEU A 41 1.19 18.79 -5.56
C LEU A 41 1.70 20.18 -5.94
N ALA A 42 0.79 21.15 -6.18
CA ALA A 42 1.17 22.53 -6.52
C ALA A 42 1.95 23.23 -5.39
N ARG A 43 1.76 22.79 -4.16
CA ARG A 43 2.45 23.31 -2.96
C ARG A 43 3.62 22.42 -2.52
N GLU A 44 3.97 21.42 -3.33
CA GLU A 44 5.04 20.44 -3.02
C GLU A 44 4.85 19.71 -1.68
N ILE A 45 3.58 19.58 -1.22
CA ILE A 45 3.26 18.88 0.02
C ILE A 45 3.28 17.37 -0.25
N PRO A 46 4.01 16.58 0.55
CA PRO A 46 4.02 15.13 0.43
C PRO A 46 2.63 14.53 0.55
N ILE A 47 2.33 13.53 -0.30
CA ILE A 47 1.07 12.81 -0.27
C ILE A 47 1.39 11.32 -0.05
N TRP A 48 0.95 10.77 1.07
CA TRP A 48 1.19 9.39 1.44
C TRP A 48 -0.12 8.61 1.53
N GLY A 49 -0.14 7.40 1.00
CA GLY A 49 -1.15 6.40 1.35
C GLY A 49 -0.76 5.67 2.64
N GLU A 50 -1.63 4.78 3.10
CA GLU A 50 -1.38 3.98 4.32
C GLU A 50 -0.07 3.19 4.24
N LEU A 51 0.24 2.56 3.09
CA LEU A 51 1.47 1.78 2.90
C LEU A 51 2.72 2.63 3.09
N GLU A 52 2.73 3.83 2.50
CA GLU A 52 3.86 4.75 2.64
C GLU A 52 3.97 5.28 4.06
N LEU A 53 2.84 5.63 4.69
CA LEU A 53 2.81 6.07 6.09
C LEU A 53 3.36 4.98 7.01
N ALA A 54 2.85 3.75 6.91
CA ALA A 54 3.33 2.63 7.70
C ALA A 54 4.82 2.37 7.46
N TRP A 55 5.27 2.45 6.19
CA TRP A 55 6.68 2.29 5.86
C TRP A 55 7.58 3.32 6.56
N ARG A 56 7.13 4.58 6.63
CA ARG A 56 7.88 5.69 7.26
C ARG A 56 7.83 5.68 8.79
N LEU A 57 6.79 5.09 9.37
CA LEU A 57 6.66 4.92 10.82
C LEU A 57 7.51 3.78 11.38
N ARG A 58 8.09 2.94 10.54
CA ARG A 58 9.01 1.89 10.96
C ARG A 58 10.20 2.47 11.74
N ARG A 59 10.60 1.75 12.78
CA ARG A 59 11.65 2.19 13.72
C ARG A 59 13.06 2.08 13.15
N GLY A 60 13.25 1.32 12.07
CA GLY A 60 14.55 1.19 11.43
C GLY A 60 14.68 -0.01 10.49
N PRO A 61 15.90 -0.24 9.97
CA PRO A 61 16.15 -1.30 8.99
C PRO A 61 16.05 -2.72 9.56
N THR A 62 16.00 -2.87 10.89
CA THR A 62 15.83 -4.14 11.61
C THR A 62 14.37 -4.51 11.86
N ASP A 63 13.43 -3.63 11.47
CA ASP A 63 12.01 -3.94 11.57
C ASP A 63 11.61 -5.09 10.64
N ALA A 64 10.52 -5.75 11.00
CA ALA A 64 9.98 -6.88 10.26
C ALA A 64 9.99 -6.65 8.74
N PRO A 65 10.59 -7.54 7.94
CA PRO A 65 10.56 -7.45 6.49
C PRO A 65 9.14 -7.60 5.96
N TRP A 66 8.84 -6.87 4.89
CA TRP A 66 7.56 -6.96 4.20
C TRP A 66 7.68 -7.88 2.99
N LEU A 67 6.77 -8.85 2.91
CA LEU A 67 6.56 -9.70 1.75
C LEU A 67 5.27 -9.25 1.07
N CYS A 68 5.39 -8.50 0.00
CA CYS A 68 4.28 -7.81 -0.63
C CYS A 68 3.63 -8.66 -1.74
N VAL A 69 2.30 -8.76 -1.71
CA VAL A 69 1.50 -9.52 -2.67
C VAL A 69 0.50 -8.59 -3.36
N THR A 70 0.58 -8.50 -4.68
CA THR A 70 -0.43 -7.84 -5.52
C THR A 70 -0.91 -8.76 -6.63
N GLY A 71 -1.90 -8.35 -7.37
CA GLY A 71 -2.50 -9.06 -8.50
C GLY A 71 -3.93 -8.58 -8.72
N THR A 72 -4.54 -8.95 -9.82
CA THR A 72 -5.97 -8.75 -10.02
C THR A 72 -6.73 -9.70 -9.09
N ASN A 73 -6.42 -10.99 -9.13
CA ASN A 73 -7.08 -12.04 -8.36
C ASN A 73 -6.11 -12.78 -7.45
N GLY A 74 -6.62 -13.42 -6.39
CA GLY A 74 -5.88 -14.32 -5.53
C GLY A 74 -5.02 -13.66 -4.44
N LYS A 75 -4.94 -12.34 -4.39
CA LYS A 75 -4.13 -11.60 -3.39
C LYS A 75 -4.37 -12.07 -1.97
N THR A 76 -5.61 -12.00 -1.51
CA THR A 76 -6.00 -12.37 -0.13
C THR A 76 -5.64 -13.81 0.19
N THR A 77 -5.97 -14.72 -0.71
CA THR A 77 -5.65 -16.15 -0.54
C THR A 77 -4.15 -16.37 -0.37
N VAL A 78 -3.34 -15.81 -1.27
CA VAL A 78 -1.89 -15.98 -1.24
C VAL A 78 -1.28 -15.30 -0.02
N THR A 79 -1.76 -14.12 0.37
CA THR A 79 -1.28 -13.43 1.57
C THR A 79 -1.55 -14.22 2.85
N LEU A 80 -2.76 -14.79 3.00
CA LEU A 80 -3.10 -15.63 4.13
C LEU A 80 -2.35 -16.98 4.13
N MET A 81 -2.14 -17.58 2.96
CA MET A 81 -1.30 -18.77 2.84
C MET A 81 0.14 -18.49 3.25
N LEU A 82 0.68 -17.36 2.83
CA LEU A 82 2.04 -16.93 3.19
C LEU A 82 2.18 -16.75 4.70
N GLU A 83 1.25 -16.06 5.35
CA GLU A 83 1.22 -15.94 6.82
C GLU A 83 1.17 -17.31 7.49
N SER A 84 0.29 -18.21 7.03
CA SER A 84 0.16 -19.56 7.58
C SER A 84 1.45 -20.37 7.44
N MET A 85 2.13 -20.29 6.31
CA MET A 85 3.41 -20.98 6.06
C MET A 85 4.51 -20.43 6.96
N LEU A 86 4.61 -19.12 7.10
CA LEU A 86 5.59 -18.47 7.95
C LEU A 86 5.36 -18.82 9.43
N THR A 87 4.12 -18.79 9.88
CA THR A 87 3.74 -19.18 11.24
C THR A 87 4.06 -20.65 11.50
N ALA A 88 3.76 -21.53 10.54
CA ALA A 88 4.09 -22.95 10.66
C ALA A 88 5.61 -23.22 10.69
N SER A 89 6.42 -22.32 10.14
CA SER A 89 7.88 -22.36 10.23
C SER A 89 8.45 -21.84 11.56
N GLY A 90 7.57 -21.34 12.45
CA GLY A 90 7.93 -20.81 13.76
C GLY A 90 8.12 -19.30 13.83
N ALA A 91 7.92 -18.57 12.74
CA ALA A 91 8.02 -17.11 12.73
C ALA A 91 6.76 -16.45 13.32
N ARG A 92 6.92 -15.35 14.04
CA ARG A 92 5.80 -14.47 14.41
C ARG A 92 5.41 -13.64 13.19
N ALA A 93 4.53 -14.19 12.37
CA ALA A 93 4.05 -13.59 11.13
C ALA A 93 2.64 -13.03 11.27
N VAL A 94 2.33 -11.99 10.51
CA VAL A 94 0.98 -11.43 10.41
C VAL A 94 0.70 -11.02 8.96
N SER A 95 -0.56 -11.14 8.55
CA SER A 95 -1.05 -10.54 7.30
C SER A 95 -1.70 -9.19 7.57
N ALA A 96 -1.40 -8.20 6.75
CA ALA A 96 -1.91 -6.84 6.88
C ALA A 96 -1.99 -6.11 5.52
N GLY A 97 -2.44 -4.88 5.53
CA GLY A 97 -2.52 -4.01 4.37
C GLY A 97 -3.94 -3.87 3.82
N ASN A 98 -4.18 -4.27 2.56
CA ASN A 98 -5.52 -4.20 1.96
C ASN A 98 -6.51 -5.24 2.53
N ILE A 99 -6.08 -6.03 3.49
CA ILE A 99 -6.88 -7.03 4.23
C ILE A 99 -6.54 -6.99 5.72
N GLY A 100 -7.47 -7.49 6.54
CA GLY A 100 -7.24 -7.75 7.96
C GLY A 100 -7.00 -6.48 8.77
N VAL A 101 -5.88 -6.47 9.49
CA VAL A 101 -5.50 -5.38 10.39
C VAL A 101 -4.83 -4.26 9.58
N PRO A 102 -5.11 -2.98 9.87
CA PRO A 102 -4.38 -1.86 9.27
C PRO A 102 -2.87 -2.00 9.50
N LEU A 103 -2.10 -1.77 8.44
CA LEU A 103 -0.65 -1.96 8.49
C LEU A 103 0.03 -1.02 9.50
N VAL A 104 -0.53 0.19 9.67
CA VAL A 104 -0.06 1.15 10.68
C VAL A 104 -0.19 0.58 12.10
N ASP A 105 -1.29 -0.13 12.38
CA ASP A 105 -1.50 -0.73 13.71
C ASP A 105 -0.48 -1.83 13.99
N VAL A 106 -0.19 -2.67 12.98
CA VAL A 106 0.86 -3.71 13.10
C VAL A 106 2.23 -3.09 13.42
N ILE A 107 2.61 -2.02 12.67
CA ILE A 107 3.91 -1.35 12.87
C ILE A 107 4.02 -0.68 14.23
N MET A 108 2.92 -0.18 14.77
CA MET A 108 2.92 0.58 16.02
C MET A 108 2.83 -0.30 17.28
N HIS A 109 2.21 -1.46 17.18
CA HIS A 109 1.79 -2.21 18.38
C HIS A 109 2.29 -3.66 18.43
N ASP A 110 2.62 -4.27 17.28
CA ASP A 110 2.92 -5.69 17.23
C ASP A 110 4.42 -6.00 17.27
N ASP A 111 4.75 -7.06 18.01
CA ASP A 111 6.08 -7.69 17.99
C ASP A 111 6.09 -8.82 16.97
N VAL A 112 6.27 -8.47 15.69
CA VAL A 112 6.28 -9.39 14.57
C VAL A 112 7.66 -9.50 13.94
N GLU A 113 7.98 -10.68 13.38
CA GLU A 113 9.25 -10.95 12.71
C GLU A 113 9.14 -10.81 11.20
N VAL A 114 7.94 -10.92 10.64
CA VAL A 114 7.68 -10.78 9.20
C VAL A 114 6.23 -10.40 8.94
N ILE A 115 5.98 -9.57 7.94
CA ILE A 115 4.65 -9.12 7.57
C ILE A 115 4.35 -9.56 6.13
N ALA A 116 3.28 -10.35 5.95
CA ALA A 116 2.70 -10.62 4.65
C ALA A 116 1.74 -9.47 4.28
N VAL A 117 2.12 -8.65 3.32
CA VAL A 117 1.38 -7.42 3.00
C VAL A 117 0.56 -7.59 1.73
N GLU A 118 -0.77 -7.56 1.86
CA GLU A 118 -1.61 -7.43 0.69
C GLU A 118 -1.60 -5.99 0.18
N VAL A 119 -1.27 -5.82 -1.10
CA VAL A 119 -1.20 -4.50 -1.76
C VAL A 119 -2.28 -4.39 -2.83
N GLY A 120 -3.23 -3.50 -2.60
CA GLY A 120 -4.23 -3.10 -3.58
C GLY A 120 -3.65 -2.13 -4.63
N ALA A 121 -4.08 -2.26 -5.89
CA ALA A 121 -3.62 -1.34 -6.93
C ALA A 121 -3.89 0.15 -6.62
N PRO A 122 -5.03 0.54 -6.00
CA PRO A 122 -5.28 1.94 -5.64
C PRO A 122 -4.33 2.53 -4.60
N GLN A 123 -3.61 1.69 -3.84
CA GLN A 123 -2.64 2.14 -2.85
C GLN A 123 -1.29 2.53 -3.46
N LEU A 124 -0.91 1.89 -4.57
CA LEU A 124 0.40 2.03 -5.20
C LEU A 124 0.75 3.43 -5.74
N PRO A 125 -0.19 4.26 -6.24
CA PRO A 125 0.12 5.63 -6.66
C PRO A 125 0.75 6.50 -5.57
N PHE A 126 0.44 6.23 -4.31
CA PHE A 126 0.88 7.00 -3.15
C PHE A 126 2.03 6.35 -2.38
N VAL A 127 2.72 5.41 -3.01
CA VAL A 127 3.93 4.75 -2.49
C VAL A 127 5.15 5.36 -3.16
N THR A 128 6.10 5.83 -2.38
CA THR A 128 7.32 6.48 -2.87
C THR A 128 8.61 5.86 -2.35
N SER A 129 8.68 5.50 -1.06
CA SER A 129 9.90 5.03 -0.41
C SER A 129 9.83 3.58 0.07
N MET A 130 8.65 2.94 -0.01
CA MET A 130 8.49 1.55 0.41
C MET A 130 9.48 0.65 -0.34
N SER A 131 10.24 -0.14 0.42
CA SER A 131 11.29 -1.03 -0.08
C SER A 131 11.08 -2.45 0.50
N PRO A 132 10.15 -3.23 -0.05
CA PRO A 132 9.81 -4.54 0.47
C PRO A 132 11.00 -5.50 0.35
N TRP A 133 11.05 -6.51 1.21
CA TRP A 133 12.05 -7.58 1.11
C TRP A 133 11.84 -8.37 -0.18
N SER A 134 10.60 -8.80 -0.42
CA SER A 134 10.21 -9.45 -1.67
C SER A 134 8.81 -8.97 -2.09
N ALA A 135 8.56 -8.96 -3.39
CA ALA A 135 7.28 -8.58 -3.95
C ALA A 135 6.85 -9.55 -5.06
N VAL A 136 5.55 -9.83 -5.13
CA VAL A 136 4.95 -10.66 -6.18
C VAL A 136 3.74 -9.97 -6.80
N CYS A 137 3.66 -10.00 -8.13
CA CYS A 137 2.45 -9.77 -8.88
C CYS A 137 1.92 -11.10 -9.43
N LEU A 138 0.82 -11.59 -8.87
CA LEU A 138 0.27 -12.92 -9.18
C LEU A 138 -0.26 -13.02 -10.59
N ASN A 139 -0.98 -12.01 -11.02
CA ASN A 139 -1.61 -11.91 -12.33
C ASN A 139 -2.09 -10.48 -12.58
N ILE A 140 -2.27 -10.18 -13.85
CA ILE A 140 -2.96 -8.98 -14.31
C ILE A 140 -4.03 -9.43 -15.31
N ALA A 141 -5.28 -9.06 -15.06
CA ALA A 141 -6.41 -9.27 -15.95
C ALA A 141 -7.16 -7.95 -16.14
N ASP A 142 -8.03 -7.90 -17.13
CA ASP A 142 -8.88 -6.74 -17.39
C ASP A 142 -9.85 -6.53 -16.22
N ASP A 143 -9.49 -5.58 -15.35
CA ASP A 143 -10.26 -5.20 -14.18
C ASP A 143 -9.94 -3.75 -13.80
N HIS A 144 -10.86 -3.08 -13.13
CA HIS A 144 -10.67 -1.72 -12.60
C HIS A 144 -10.29 -0.64 -13.64
N ILE A 145 -10.58 -0.84 -14.93
CA ILE A 145 -10.29 0.15 -15.99
C ILE A 145 -10.92 1.50 -15.67
N ASP A 146 -12.12 1.50 -15.08
CA ASP A 146 -12.83 2.71 -14.64
C ASP A 146 -12.05 3.53 -13.59
N HIS A 147 -11.17 2.88 -12.83
CA HIS A 147 -10.37 3.53 -11.80
C HIS A 147 -9.05 4.08 -12.35
N PHE A 148 -8.44 3.38 -13.32
CA PHE A 148 -7.11 3.69 -13.83
C PHE A 148 -7.11 4.32 -15.22
N GLY A 149 -8.26 4.35 -15.91
CA GLY A 149 -8.42 4.96 -17.22
C GLY A 149 -7.97 4.07 -18.39
N SER A 150 -7.00 3.20 -18.23
CA SER A 150 -6.59 2.22 -19.23
C SER A 150 -5.91 0.99 -18.62
N VAL A 151 -5.88 -0.11 -19.36
CA VAL A 151 -5.14 -1.34 -18.97
C VAL A 151 -3.66 -1.03 -18.80
N GLU A 152 -3.06 -0.24 -19.67
CA GLU A 152 -1.65 0.16 -19.58
C GLU A 152 -1.35 0.91 -18.27
N GLN A 153 -2.21 1.86 -17.88
CA GLN A 153 -2.05 2.57 -16.61
C GLN A 153 -2.21 1.64 -15.40
N TYR A 154 -3.08 0.66 -15.49
CA TYR A 154 -3.25 -0.37 -14.45
C TYR A 154 -2.01 -1.24 -14.30
N VAL A 155 -1.43 -1.72 -15.43
CA VAL A 155 -0.17 -2.47 -15.47
C VAL A 155 0.96 -1.64 -14.84
N ASN A 156 1.16 -0.42 -15.33
CA ASN A 156 2.19 0.51 -14.84
C ASN A 156 2.02 0.83 -13.34
N THR A 157 0.78 0.84 -12.86
CA THR A 157 0.52 1.03 -11.43
C THR A 157 0.96 -0.19 -10.62
N LYS A 158 0.62 -1.41 -11.07
CA LYS A 158 1.02 -2.64 -10.36
C LYS A 158 2.52 -2.89 -10.38
N GLU A 159 3.20 -2.54 -11.46
CA GLU A 159 4.65 -2.63 -11.59
C GLU A 159 5.39 -1.85 -10.48
N ARG A 160 4.76 -0.81 -9.93
CA ARG A 160 5.34 -0.03 -8.83
C ARG A 160 5.63 -0.85 -7.58
N ILE A 161 4.99 -2.02 -7.39
CA ILE A 161 5.27 -2.89 -6.25
C ILE A 161 6.73 -3.38 -6.22
N TYR A 162 7.35 -3.47 -7.39
CA TYR A 162 8.74 -3.93 -7.53
C TYR A 162 9.79 -2.84 -7.28
N ARG A 163 9.36 -1.58 -7.26
CA ARG A 163 10.28 -0.47 -6.99
C ARG A 163 10.93 -0.67 -5.63
N HIS A 164 12.26 -0.55 -5.62
CA HIS A 164 13.05 -0.69 -4.40
C HIS A 164 12.94 -2.07 -3.71
N THR A 165 12.40 -3.11 -4.37
CA THR A 165 12.41 -4.48 -3.84
C THR A 165 13.84 -4.92 -3.59
N ARG A 166 14.11 -5.42 -2.36
CA ARG A 166 15.47 -5.64 -1.87
C ARG A 166 16.04 -6.99 -2.24
N HIS A 167 15.21 -8.03 -2.33
CA HIS A 167 15.67 -9.40 -2.50
C HIS A 167 15.08 -10.07 -3.75
N SER A 168 13.75 -10.22 -3.85
CA SER A 168 13.12 -10.96 -4.94
C SER A 168 11.91 -10.24 -5.52
N ALA A 169 11.96 -9.98 -6.82
CA ALA A 169 10.80 -9.61 -7.62
C ALA A 169 10.26 -10.87 -8.29
N ILE A 170 9.03 -11.28 -7.98
CA ILE A 170 8.43 -12.54 -8.40
C ILE A 170 7.23 -12.24 -9.30
N TYR A 171 7.11 -12.94 -10.41
CA TYR A 171 6.00 -12.80 -11.34
C TYR A 171 5.55 -14.17 -11.89
N SER A 172 4.32 -14.24 -12.36
CA SER A 172 3.80 -15.44 -13.01
C SER A 172 4.25 -15.49 -14.48
N VAL A 173 4.85 -16.60 -14.88
CA VAL A 173 5.22 -16.85 -16.29
C VAL A 173 4.02 -17.31 -17.14
N ASP A 174 2.93 -17.72 -16.49
CA ASP A 174 1.70 -18.18 -17.14
C ASP A 174 0.73 -17.01 -17.46
N ASN A 175 1.09 -15.79 -17.06
CA ASN A 175 0.32 -14.59 -17.37
C ASN A 175 1.17 -13.66 -18.24
N ASP A 176 0.77 -13.49 -19.51
CA ASP A 176 1.55 -12.75 -20.50
C ASP A 176 1.80 -11.27 -20.13
N VAL A 177 0.95 -10.71 -19.28
CA VAL A 177 1.07 -9.30 -18.84
C VAL A 177 2.07 -9.14 -17.69
N THR A 178 2.23 -10.16 -16.84
CA THR A 178 3.21 -10.12 -15.74
C THR A 178 4.61 -10.56 -16.15
N ARG A 179 4.73 -11.16 -17.33
CA ARG A 179 5.98 -11.67 -17.94
C ARG A 179 6.73 -10.54 -18.64
#